data_5542430e893e2e5e539148bdea323205
#
_entry.id   5542430e893e2e5e539148bdea323205
#
_cell.length_a   1.000
_cell.length_b   1.000
_cell.length_c   1.000
_cell.angle_alpha   90.00
_cell.angle_beta   90.00
_cell.angle_gamma   90.00
#
_symmetry.space_group_name_H-M   'P 1'
#
loop_
_entity.id
_entity.type
_entity.pdbx_description
1 polymer ?
#
loop_
_entity_poly.entity_id
_entity_poly.type
_entity_poly.pdbx_seq_one_letter_code
_entity_poly.pdbx_strand_id
1 'polypeptide(L)'
;MKCEQCGENIGIGGRRGRTPRFCSSACRQKAYRSRKAGTNSTSKSLVEVFPEPMASVTNWVRADGKRPLCVDGTPASTTSPTTWSPLHEVLSSSAGDGFGIMLGNGAGIACHVLSNALDGDGVLVDWAVKVLVGIESPLFVEVSQNRRGLHVFVKSDERPGARRIMPGGGRHEFYSKGRFIRTTGEVFHLTRFADMRNCQ
;
A
#
# COMPACT_ATOMS: atom_id res chain seq x y z
N MET A 1 -21.16 22.28 -8.99
CA MET A 1 -20.01 21.49 -8.53
C MET A 1 -18.88 21.67 -9.53
N LYS A 2 -17.62 21.80 -9.09
CA LYS A 2 -16.48 22.00 -10.01
C LYS A 2 -15.78 20.68 -10.33
N CYS A 3 -15.32 20.52 -11.56
CA CYS A 3 -14.51 19.38 -12.02
C CYS A 3 -13.13 19.40 -11.34
N GLU A 4 -12.73 18.29 -10.72
CA GLU A 4 -11.44 18.19 -10.03
C GLU A 4 -10.22 18.31 -10.95
N GLN A 5 -10.41 18.18 -12.28
CA GLN A 5 -9.30 18.24 -13.24
C GLN A 5 -9.18 19.60 -13.97
N CYS A 6 -10.28 20.24 -14.33
CA CYS A 6 -10.25 21.48 -15.10
C CYS A 6 -10.92 22.68 -14.40
N GLY A 7 -11.57 22.49 -13.24
CA GLY A 7 -12.23 23.53 -12.49
C GLY A 7 -13.58 23.99 -13.06
N GLU A 8 -14.01 23.50 -14.23
CA GLU A 8 -15.28 23.86 -14.85
C GLU A 8 -16.49 23.32 -14.08
N ASN A 9 -17.61 24.00 -14.20
CA ASN A 9 -18.85 23.57 -13.56
C ASN A 9 -19.39 22.27 -14.18
N ILE A 10 -19.64 21.27 -13.34
CA ILE A 10 -20.33 20.04 -13.72
C ILE A 10 -21.83 20.29 -13.63
N GLY A 11 -22.53 20.29 -14.78
CA GLY A 11 -23.98 20.38 -14.81
C GLY A 11 -24.62 19.20 -14.07
N ILE A 12 -25.46 19.49 -13.10
CA ILE A 12 -26.23 18.49 -12.36
C ILE A 12 -27.42 18.11 -13.22
N GLY A 13 -27.21 17.24 -14.19
CA GLY A 13 -28.32 16.58 -14.89
C GLY A 13 -28.95 15.56 -13.96
N GLY A 14 -30.26 15.68 -13.72
CA GLY A 14 -31.07 14.94 -12.73
C GLY A 14 -31.12 13.42 -12.88
N ARG A 15 -29.99 12.75 -12.84
CA ARG A 15 -29.88 11.28 -12.77
C ARG A 15 -29.65 10.86 -11.31
N ARG A 16 -30.50 9.97 -10.80
CA ARG A 16 -30.28 9.28 -9.53
C ARG A 16 -28.96 8.48 -9.65
N GLY A 17 -27.91 8.89 -8.92
CA GLY A 17 -26.62 8.22 -8.95
C GLY A 17 -25.54 9.02 -8.20
N ARG A 18 -24.35 8.42 -8.08
CA ARG A 18 -23.19 9.04 -7.45
C ARG A 18 -22.78 10.31 -8.19
N THR A 19 -22.55 11.38 -7.47
CA THR A 19 -22.15 12.67 -8.02
C THR A 19 -20.83 12.55 -8.82
N PRO A 20 -20.79 13.01 -10.09
CA PRO A 20 -19.59 12.90 -10.92
C PRO A 20 -18.49 13.86 -10.42
N ARG A 21 -17.26 13.34 -10.27
CA ARG A 21 -16.07 14.13 -9.89
C ARG A 21 -15.44 14.87 -11.07
N PHE A 22 -15.75 14.48 -12.30
CA PHE A 22 -15.16 15.01 -13.55
C PHE A 22 -16.26 15.38 -14.53
N CYS A 23 -16.08 16.49 -15.25
CA CYS A 23 -17.04 16.97 -16.25
C CYS A 23 -17.13 16.06 -17.48
N SER A 24 -16.09 15.27 -17.77
CA SER A 24 -16.01 14.39 -18.94
C SER A 24 -15.12 13.19 -18.71
N SER A 25 -15.23 12.19 -19.61
CA SER A 25 -14.31 11.04 -19.65
C SER A 25 -12.85 11.48 -19.93
N ALA A 26 -12.66 12.54 -20.73
CA ALA A 26 -11.35 13.12 -21.01
C ALA A 26 -10.71 13.69 -19.74
N CYS A 27 -11.45 14.40 -18.90
CA CYS A 27 -10.96 14.90 -17.61
C CYS A 27 -10.63 13.76 -16.63
N ARG A 28 -11.44 12.71 -16.63
CA ARG A 28 -11.15 11.49 -15.84
C ARG A 28 -9.87 10.81 -16.29
N GLN A 29 -9.67 10.66 -17.61
CA GLN A 29 -8.46 10.09 -18.19
C GLN A 29 -7.23 10.97 -17.93
N LYS A 30 -7.36 12.31 -18.07
CA LYS A 30 -6.27 13.25 -17.79
C LYS A 30 -5.86 13.18 -16.32
N ALA A 31 -6.81 13.16 -15.39
CA ALA A 31 -6.55 12.98 -13.97
C ALA A 31 -5.90 11.62 -13.63
N TYR A 32 -6.28 10.56 -14.34
CA TYR A 32 -5.65 9.24 -14.25
C TYR A 32 -4.20 9.28 -14.75
N ARG A 33 -3.96 9.89 -15.94
CA ARG A 33 -2.62 10.03 -16.51
C ARG A 33 -1.71 10.91 -15.65
N SER A 34 -2.21 12.01 -15.08
CA SER A 34 -1.44 12.90 -14.18
C SER A 34 -1.03 12.17 -12.90
N ARG A 35 -1.92 11.35 -12.33
CA ARG A 35 -1.58 10.49 -11.18
C ARG A 35 -0.54 9.43 -11.54
N LYS A 36 -0.63 8.87 -12.75
CA LYS A 36 0.34 7.89 -13.25
C LYS A 36 1.70 8.53 -13.59
N ALA A 37 1.72 9.76 -14.10
CA ALA A 37 2.95 10.50 -14.42
C ALA A 37 3.67 11.03 -13.17
N GLY A 38 2.95 11.35 -12.09
CA GLY A 38 3.51 11.77 -10.80
C GLY A 38 4.31 10.67 -10.09
N THR A 39 4.20 9.42 -10.54
CA THR A 39 5.00 8.30 -10.02
C THR A 39 6.41 8.21 -10.61
N ASN A 40 6.72 8.93 -11.71
CA ASN A 40 8.01 8.82 -12.39
C ASN A 40 9.14 9.73 -11.87
N SER A 41 8.85 10.73 -11.01
CA SER A 41 9.89 11.60 -10.42
C SER A 41 10.39 11.14 -9.05
N THR A 42 9.96 9.97 -8.58
CA THR A 42 10.04 9.55 -7.18
C THR A 42 11.00 8.38 -6.92
N SER A 43 11.68 7.82 -7.94
CA SER A 43 12.45 6.58 -7.75
C SER A 43 13.63 6.74 -6.75
N LYS A 44 14.30 7.89 -6.76
CA LYS A 44 15.41 8.16 -5.84
C LYS A 44 14.93 8.40 -4.39
N SER A 45 13.77 9.02 -4.22
CA SER A 45 13.17 9.27 -2.91
C SER A 45 12.48 8.03 -2.31
N LEU A 46 12.00 7.09 -3.12
CA LEU A 46 11.35 5.87 -2.63
C LEU A 46 12.32 4.85 -2.03
N VAL A 47 13.58 4.80 -2.48
CA VAL A 47 14.60 3.98 -1.81
C VAL A 47 14.84 4.45 -0.39
N GLU A 48 14.81 5.76 -0.16
CA GLU A 48 15.02 6.38 1.15
C GLU A 48 13.81 6.25 2.09
N VAL A 49 12.62 5.95 1.54
CA VAL A 49 11.40 5.75 2.34
C VAL A 49 11.42 4.44 3.11
N PHE A 50 11.97 3.36 2.49
CA PHE A 50 12.00 2.06 3.14
C PHE A 50 13.21 1.93 4.06
N PRO A 51 13.03 1.44 5.30
CA PRO A 51 14.14 1.23 6.22
C PRO A 51 15.11 0.17 5.66
N GLU A 52 16.39 0.30 6.05
CA GLU A 52 17.47 -0.55 5.57
C GLU A 52 17.14 -2.05 5.55
N PRO A 53 16.54 -2.65 6.61
CA PRO A 53 16.20 -4.08 6.58
C PRO A 53 15.23 -4.47 5.46
N MET A 54 14.42 -3.56 4.96
CA MET A 54 13.53 -3.78 3.82
C MET A 54 14.19 -3.44 2.49
N ALA A 55 15.00 -2.38 2.45
CA ALA A 55 15.64 -1.90 1.23
C ALA A 55 16.78 -2.84 0.76
N SER A 56 17.45 -3.54 1.70
CA SER A 56 18.59 -4.40 1.42
C SER A 56 18.26 -5.80 0.90
N VAL A 57 17.00 -6.25 1.05
CA VAL A 57 16.60 -7.57 0.56
C VAL A 57 16.31 -7.56 -0.95
N THR A 58 16.49 -8.72 -1.59
CA THR A 58 16.21 -8.93 -3.02
C THR A 58 14.79 -9.43 -3.28
N ASN A 59 13.88 -9.20 -2.36
CA ASN A 59 12.51 -9.72 -2.36
C ASN A 59 11.50 -8.81 -3.05
N TRP A 60 11.95 -7.85 -3.84
CA TRP A 60 11.08 -6.88 -4.48
C TRP A 60 10.64 -7.31 -5.87
N VAL A 61 9.46 -6.86 -6.28
CA VAL A 61 8.89 -7.14 -7.59
C VAL A 61 8.07 -5.95 -8.10
N ARG A 62 7.88 -5.87 -9.41
CA ARG A 62 6.89 -4.97 -10.01
C ARG A 62 5.49 -5.48 -9.76
N ALA A 63 4.47 -4.68 -10.07
CA ALA A 63 3.08 -5.05 -9.93
C ALA A 63 2.21 -4.47 -11.04
N ASP A 64 1.19 -5.24 -11.45
CA ASP A 64 0.05 -4.77 -12.25
C ASP A 64 -1.23 -5.08 -11.46
N GLY A 65 -1.83 -4.04 -10.88
CA GLY A 65 -2.90 -4.22 -9.90
C GLY A 65 -2.44 -5.05 -8.70
N LYS A 66 -2.98 -6.25 -8.54
CA LYS A 66 -2.63 -7.20 -7.47
C LYS A 66 -1.72 -8.34 -7.93
N ARG A 67 -1.29 -8.32 -9.20
CA ARG A 67 -0.42 -9.36 -9.76
C ARG A 67 1.03 -8.94 -9.67
N PRO A 68 1.92 -9.75 -9.08
CA PRO A 68 3.35 -9.49 -9.08
C PRO A 68 3.95 -9.77 -10.44
N LEU A 69 4.90 -8.92 -10.84
CA LEU A 69 5.65 -9.02 -12.09
C LEU A 69 7.15 -8.94 -11.80
N CYS A 70 7.94 -9.60 -12.62
CA CYS A 70 9.39 -9.37 -12.72
C CYS A 70 9.68 -7.96 -13.26
N VAL A 71 10.92 -7.52 -13.22
CA VAL A 71 11.34 -6.21 -13.74
C VAL A 71 11.17 -6.10 -15.27
N ASP A 72 11.12 -7.20 -15.98
CA ASP A 72 10.87 -7.27 -17.44
C ASP A 72 9.37 -7.31 -17.80
N GLY A 73 8.48 -7.39 -16.80
CA GLY A 73 7.03 -7.46 -16.98
C GLY A 73 6.44 -8.86 -17.06
N THR A 74 7.25 -9.91 -17.01
CA THR A 74 6.77 -11.28 -16.93
C THR A 74 6.18 -11.58 -15.54
N PRO A 75 5.28 -12.58 -15.39
CA PRO A 75 4.71 -12.92 -14.08
C PRO A 75 5.78 -13.37 -13.07
N ALA A 76 5.75 -12.79 -11.86
CA ALA A 76 6.60 -13.21 -10.75
C ALA A 76 5.86 -14.22 -9.84
N SER A 77 6.61 -15.16 -9.29
CA SER A 77 6.10 -16.19 -8.38
C SER A 77 6.27 -15.79 -6.92
N THR A 78 5.28 -16.06 -6.08
CA THR A 78 5.38 -15.83 -4.62
C THR A 78 6.28 -16.87 -3.90
N THR A 79 6.74 -17.89 -4.60
CA THR A 79 7.52 -18.99 -4.02
C THR A 79 8.84 -19.24 -4.75
N SER A 80 9.11 -18.48 -5.83
CA SER A 80 10.36 -18.63 -6.61
C SER A 80 11.20 -17.36 -6.50
N PRO A 81 12.23 -17.33 -5.65
CA PRO A 81 13.09 -16.15 -5.44
C PRO A 81 13.83 -15.69 -6.69
N THR A 82 14.01 -16.56 -7.69
CA THR A 82 14.65 -16.21 -8.96
C THR A 82 13.84 -15.20 -9.79
N THR A 83 12.58 -14.96 -9.44
CA THR A 83 11.69 -13.99 -10.09
C THR A 83 11.66 -12.63 -9.36
N TRP A 84 12.44 -12.46 -8.30
CA TRP A 84 12.49 -11.25 -7.48
C TRP A 84 13.78 -10.48 -7.76
N SER A 85 13.78 -9.19 -7.45
CA SER A 85 14.92 -8.30 -7.71
C SER A 85 15.19 -7.38 -6.52
N PRO A 86 16.38 -6.76 -6.46
CA PRO A 86 16.66 -5.68 -5.52
C PRO A 86 15.71 -4.49 -5.75
N LEU A 87 15.43 -3.74 -4.68
CA LEU A 87 14.50 -2.59 -4.72
C LEU A 87 14.87 -1.56 -5.81
N HIS A 88 16.16 -1.24 -5.98
CA HIS A 88 16.61 -0.25 -6.95
C HIS A 88 16.32 -0.65 -8.41
N GLU A 89 16.42 -1.93 -8.76
CA GLU A 89 16.04 -2.44 -10.09
C GLU A 89 14.54 -2.35 -10.31
N VAL A 90 13.75 -2.75 -9.31
CA VAL A 90 12.30 -2.67 -9.35
C VAL A 90 11.81 -1.23 -9.51
N LEU A 91 12.42 -0.27 -8.83
CA LEU A 91 12.08 1.15 -8.95
C LEU A 91 12.54 1.75 -10.29
N SER A 92 13.56 1.19 -10.92
CA SER A 92 14.05 1.62 -12.24
C SER A 92 13.21 1.03 -13.39
N SER A 93 12.47 -0.04 -13.16
CA SER A 93 11.61 -0.68 -14.16
C SER A 93 10.30 0.07 -14.37
N SER A 94 9.83 0.13 -15.62
CA SER A 94 8.53 0.68 -16.00
C SER A 94 7.41 -0.36 -16.09
N ALA A 95 7.67 -1.62 -15.80
CA ALA A 95 6.69 -2.70 -15.89
C ALA A 95 5.53 -2.50 -14.90
N GLY A 96 4.30 -2.71 -15.35
CA GLY A 96 3.09 -2.60 -14.54
C GLY A 96 2.77 -1.18 -14.06
N ASP A 97 2.05 -1.09 -12.94
CA ASP A 97 1.53 0.17 -12.38
C ASP A 97 1.98 0.42 -10.94
N GLY A 98 2.90 -0.40 -10.42
CA GLY A 98 3.43 -0.28 -9.06
C GLY A 98 4.46 -1.34 -8.73
N PHE A 99 4.65 -1.57 -7.45
CA PHE A 99 5.65 -2.52 -6.93
C PHE A 99 5.21 -3.07 -5.57
N GLY A 100 5.96 -4.03 -5.05
CA GLY A 100 5.74 -4.58 -3.72
C GLY A 100 6.82 -5.59 -3.34
N ILE A 101 6.66 -6.18 -2.17
CA ILE A 101 7.62 -7.10 -1.57
C ILE A 101 7.03 -8.51 -1.46
N MET A 102 7.86 -9.50 -1.71
CA MET A 102 7.58 -10.91 -1.46
C MET A 102 8.03 -11.28 -0.05
N LEU A 103 7.15 -11.86 0.73
CA LEU A 103 7.49 -12.35 2.07
C LEU A 103 7.98 -13.79 2.01
N GLY A 104 9.05 -14.07 2.74
CA GLY A 104 9.70 -15.39 2.82
C GLY A 104 11.14 -15.39 2.32
N ASN A 105 11.67 -16.59 2.07
CA ASN A 105 13.03 -16.81 1.63
C ASN A 105 14.09 -16.26 2.60
N GLY A 106 13.83 -16.37 3.91
CA GLY A 106 14.79 -15.96 4.94
C GLY A 106 15.00 -14.46 5.09
N ALA A 107 14.16 -13.62 4.45
CA ALA A 107 14.29 -12.16 4.53
C ALA A 107 14.06 -11.60 5.96
N GLY A 108 13.50 -12.40 6.87
CA GLY A 108 13.23 -11.96 8.25
C GLY A 108 12.18 -10.84 8.34
N ILE A 109 11.36 -10.68 7.30
CA ILE A 109 10.33 -9.64 7.21
C ILE A 109 8.95 -10.27 7.15
N ALA A 110 8.06 -9.79 8.00
CA ALA A 110 6.64 -10.13 7.99
C ALA A 110 5.78 -8.88 7.85
N CYS A 111 4.50 -9.08 7.54
CA CYS A 111 3.56 -7.99 7.39
C CYS A 111 2.23 -8.31 8.08
N HIS A 112 1.76 -7.39 8.94
CA HIS A 112 0.36 -7.33 9.34
C HIS A 112 -0.39 -6.48 8.31
N VAL A 113 -1.42 -7.07 7.71
CA VAL A 113 -2.34 -6.39 6.78
C VAL A 113 -3.62 -6.06 7.54
N LEU A 114 -3.87 -4.78 7.73
CA LEU A 114 -5.05 -4.28 8.43
C LEU A 114 -6.03 -3.70 7.41
N SER A 115 -7.00 -4.50 6.96
CA SER A 115 -8.00 -4.07 5.97
C SER A 115 -9.18 -3.38 6.64
N ASN A 116 -9.65 -2.25 6.09
CA ASN A 116 -10.66 -1.37 6.68
C ASN A 116 -10.28 -0.87 8.08
N ALA A 117 -8.99 -0.59 8.27
CA ALA A 117 -8.42 -0.03 9.49
C ALA A 117 -8.56 1.49 9.56
N LEU A 118 -8.82 2.14 8.42
CA LEU A 118 -9.04 3.58 8.31
C LEU A 118 -10.48 3.84 7.89
N ASP A 119 -11.09 4.87 8.50
CA ASP A 119 -12.41 5.39 8.13
C ASP A 119 -12.37 6.24 6.84
N GLY A 120 -13.47 6.95 6.56
CA GLY A 120 -13.59 7.81 5.37
C GLY A 120 -12.66 9.02 5.38
N ASP A 121 -12.23 9.46 6.54
CA ASP A 121 -11.36 10.62 6.77
C ASP A 121 -9.88 10.21 6.95
N GLY A 122 -9.60 8.91 6.88
CA GLY A 122 -8.25 8.37 7.05
C GLY A 122 -7.82 8.23 8.51
N VAL A 123 -8.78 8.25 9.45
CA VAL A 123 -8.55 8.07 10.87
C VAL A 123 -8.64 6.57 11.23
N LEU A 124 -7.79 6.13 12.15
CA LEU A 124 -7.81 4.75 12.62
C LEU A 124 -9.11 4.43 13.38
N VAL A 125 -9.71 3.30 13.03
CA VAL A 125 -10.82 2.75 13.80
C VAL A 125 -10.31 2.06 15.08
N ASP A 126 -11.12 1.98 16.12
CA ASP A 126 -10.72 1.52 17.46
C ASP A 126 -10.00 0.17 17.49
N TRP A 127 -10.48 -0.81 16.72
CA TRP A 127 -9.82 -2.12 16.70
C TRP A 127 -8.42 -2.05 16.09
N ALA A 128 -8.21 -1.17 15.09
CA ALA A 128 -6.92 -0.99 14.46
C ALA A 128 -5.91 -0.33 15.40
N VAL A 129 -6.37 0.63 16.21
CA VAL A 129 -5.59 1.22 17.31
C VAL A 129 -5.08 0.14 18.24
N LYS A 130 -5.99 -0.73 18.75
CA LYS A 130 -5.63 -1.82 19.68
C LYS A 130 -4.61 -2.79 19.08
N VAL A 131 -4.77 -3.14 17.79
CA VAL A 131 -3.81 -4.02 17.09
C VAL A 131 -2.45 -3.34 16.97
N LEU A 132 -2.42 -2.08 16.54
CA LEU A 132 -1.15 -1.35 16.35
C LEU A 132 -0.39 -1.15 17.65
N VAL A 133 -1.08 -0.85 18.76
CA VAL A 133 -0.46 -0.73 20.10
C VAL A 133 0.19 -2.05 20.53
N GLY A 134 -0.38 -3.18 20.14
CA GLY A 134 0.17 -4.50 20.42
C GLY A 134 1.29 -4.98 19.49
N ILE A 135 1.64 -4.20 18.44
CA ILE A 135 2.77 -4.52 17.56
C ILE A 135 4.01 -3.78 18.04
N GLU A 136 4.96 -4.54 18.59
CA GLU A 136 6.22 -3.99 19.06
C GLU A 136 7.16 -3.67 17.88
N SER A 137 7.83 -2.52 17.95
CA SER A 137 8.91 -2.11 17.05
C SER A 137 8.64 -2.34 15.55
N PRO A 138 7.59 -1.75 14.96
CA PRO A 138 7.34 -1.87 13.54
C PRO A 138 8.53 -1.30 12.75
N LEU A 139 8.95 -2.02 11.70
CA LEU A 139 9.98 -1.55 10.76
C LEU A 139 9.46 -0.40 9.90
N PHE A 140 8.24 -0.57 9.40
CA PHE A 140 7.63 0.37 8.48
C PHE A 140 6.11 0.24 8.52
N VAL A 141 5.42 1.37 8.48
CA VAL A 141 3.95 1.42 8.42
C VAL A 141 3.54 2.29 7.25
N GLU A 142 2.72 1.73 6.37
CA GLU A 142 2.22 2.46 5.21
C GLU A 142 0.71 2.36 5.06
N VAL A 143 0.14 3.34 4.35
CA VAL A 143 -1.25 3.29 3.92
C VAL A 143 -1.37 2.37 2.71
N SER A 144 -2.31 1.42 2.74
CA SER A 144 -2.55 0.51 1.63
C SER A 144 -3.13 1.23 0.40
N GLN A 145 -3.00 0.61 -0.78
CA GLN A 145 -3.39 1.21 -2.07
C GLN A 145 -4.83 1.73 -2.12
N ASN A 146 -5.77 1.10 -1.44
CA ASN A 146 -7.18 1.54 -1.41
C ASN A 146 -7.46 2.63 -0.38
N ARG A 147 -6.43 3.09 0.35
CA ARG A 147 -6.47 4.12 1.40
C ARG A 147 -7.41 3.83 2.57
N ARG A 148 -7.81 2.57 2.75
CA ARG A 148 -8.69 2.13 3.83
C ARG A 148 -8.04 1.15 4.79
N GLY A 149 -6.77 0.87 4.61
CA GLY A 149 -6.04 -0.08 5.42
C GLY A 149 -4.59 0.29 5.59
N LEU A 150 -3.89 -0.50 6.40
CA LEU A 150 -2.47 -0.34 6.65
C LEU A 150 -1.72 -1.64 6.38
N HIS A 151 -0.47 -1.51 5.97
CA HIS A 151 0.54 -2.55 6.03
C HIS A 151 1.54 -2.18 7.12
N VAL A 152 1.72 -3.08 8.08
CA VAL A 152 2.67 -2.91 9.18
C VAL A 152 3.74 -3.97 9.04
N PHE A 153 4.91 -3.57 8.57
CA PHE A 153 6.05 -4.47 8.41
C PHE A 153 6.82 -4.59 9.71
N VAL A 154 7.22 -5.81 10.05
CA VAL A 154 7.94 -6.15 11.28
C VAL A 154 9.06 -7.13 11.00
N LYS A 155 10.06 -7.22 11.89
CA LYS A 155 11.00 -8.35 11.91
C LYS A 155 10.29 -9.58 12.44
N SER A 156 10.41 -10.71 11.75
CA SER A 156 9.84 -11.99 12.19
C SER A 156 10.43 -13.14 11.43
N ASP A 157 10.65 -14.25 12.11
CA ASP A 157 10.89 -15.52 11.46
C ASP A 157 9.65 -15.99 10.69
N GLU A 158 9.90 -16.89 9.74
CA GLU A 158 8.82 -17.48 8.95
C GLU A 158 7.94 -18.38 9.83
N ARG A 159 6.65 -18.12 9.80
CA ARG A 159 5.63 -18.91 10.50
C ARG A 159 4.33 -18.97 9.70
N PRO A 160 3.39 -19.86 10.06
CA PRO A 160 2.06 -19.89 9.43
C PRO A 160 1.35 -18.54 9.53
N GLY A 161 0.68 -18.16 8.44
CA GLY A 161 -0.16 -16.98 8.42
C GLY A 161 -1.35 -17.09 9.37
N ALA A 162 -1.86 -15.95 9.82
CA ALA A 162 -3.04 -15.87 10.66
C ALA A 162 -4.03 -14.86 10.09
N ARG A 163 -5.31 -15.09 10.31
CA ARG A 163 -6.39 -14.18 9.88
C ARG A 163 -7.45 -14.08 10.97
N ARG A 164 -7.85 -12.85 11.27
CA ARG A 164 -8.93 -12.53 12.18
C ARG A 164 -9.90 -11.56 11.54
N ILE A 165 -11.19 -11.81 11.71
CA ILE A 165 -12.24 -10.85 11.36
C ILE A 165 -12.37 -9.87 12.51
N MET A 166 -12.42 -8.60 12.17
CA MET A 166 -12.49 -7.49 13.10
C MET A 166 -13.84 -6.78 12.99
N PRO A 167 -14.27 -6.00 13.99
CA PRO A 167 -15.51 -5.23 13.93
C PRO A 167 -15.62 -4.37 12.66
N GLY A 168 -16.85 -4.06 12.23
CA GLY A 168 -17.10 -3.21 11.08
C GLY A 168 -16.63 -3.79 9.73
N GLY A 169 -16.50 -5.12 9.61
CA GLY A 169 -15.99 -5.78 8.41
C GLY A 169 -14.48 -5.61 8.20
N GLY A 170 -13.76 -5.21 9.24
CA GLY A 170 -12.30 -5.16 9.26
C GLY A 170 -11.66 -6.54 9.20
N ARG A 171 -10.38 -6.59 8.86
CA ARG A 171 -9.57 -7.81 8.90
C ARG A 171 -8.17 -7.50 9.35
N HIS A 172 -7.65 -8.35 10.22
CA HIS A 172 -6.26 -8.39 10.59
C HIS A 172 -5.66 -9.70 10.11
N GLU A 173 -4.72 -9.63 9.18
CA GLU A 173 -4.02 -10.77 8.61
C GLU A 173 -2.53 -10.61 8.89
N PHE A 174 -1.85 -11.73 9.17
CA PHE A 174 -0.41 -11.78 9.35
C PHE A 174 0.20 -12.73 8.34
N TYR A 175 1.28 -12.31 7.68
CA TYR A 175 2.02 -13.09 6.71
C TYR A 175 3.52 -12.89 6.90
N SER A 176 4.29 -13.99 6.84
CA SER A 176 5.76 -13.96 6.88
C SER A 176 6.40 -14.72 5.73
N LYS A 177 5.61 -15.47 4.92
CA LYS A 177 6.09 -16.21 3.76
C LYS A 177 5.00 -16.45 2.72
N GLY A 178 5.45 -16.74 1.49
CA GLY A 178 4.58 -17.13 0.39
C GLY A 178 3.53 -16.09 0.00
N ARG A 179 3.80 -14.81 0.28
CA ARG A 179 2.84 -13.74 0.07
C ARG A 179 3.46 -12.53 -0.61
N PHE A 180 2.80 -12.03 -1.64
CA PHE A 180 3.05 -10.73 -2.22
C PHE A 180 2.29 -9.65 -1.43
N ILE A 181 2.99 -8.61 -0.99
CA ILE A 181 2.40 -7.39 -0.41
C ILE A 181 2.70 -6.24 -1.35
N ARG A 182 1.67 -5.71 -1.98
CA ARG A 182 1.80 -4.51 -2.80
C ARG A 182 2.03 -3.30 -1.91
N THR A 183 3.18 -2.67 -2.05
CA THR A 183 3.57 -1.48 -1.28
C THR A 183 3.18 -0.19 -2.00
N THR A 184 3.02 0.88 -1.25
CA THR A 184 2.71 2.23 -1.74
C THR A 184 3.84 3.21 -1.49
N GLY A 185 4.66 2.98 -0.45
CA GLY A 185 5.62 3.93 0.07
C GLY A 185 4.97 5.14 0.78
N GLU A 186 3.63 5.16 0.91
CA GLU A 186 2.92 6.22 1.63
C GLU A 186 2.99 5.99 3.14
N VAL A 187 3.98 6.61 3.79
CA VAL A 187 4.24 6.43 5.22
C VAL A 187 3.02 6.82 6.05
N PHE A 188 2.60 5.92 6.93
CA PHE A 188 1.63 6.24 7.97
C PHE A 188 2.36 6.69 9.22
N HIS A 189 2.28 8.00 9.55
CA HIS A 189 2.98 8.58 10.69
C HIS A 189 2.28 8.22 11.99
N LEU A 190 2.93 7.43 12.83
CA LEU A 190 2.44 7.03 14.15
C LEU A 190 2.47 8.18 15.19
N THR A 191 3.01 9.35 14.85
CA THR A 191 3.03 10.53 15.74
C THR A 191 1.65 11.00 16.15
N ARG A 192 0.64 10.80 15.30
CA ARG A 192 -0.77 10.98 15.69
C ARG A 192 -1.25 9.98 16.76
N PHE A 193 -0.47 8.94 17.02
CA PHE A 193 -0.75 7.89 18.01
C PHE A 193 -0.31 8.24 19.42
N ALA A 194 0.76 9.00 19.58
CA ALA A 194 1.28 9.43 20.87
C ALA A 194 0.26 10.32 21.60
N ASP A 195 -0.43 11.18 20.85
CA ASP A 195 -1.46 12.08 21.37
C ASP A 195 -2.71 11.32 21.85
N MET A 196 -3.02 10.18 21.22
CA MET A 196 -4.20 9.36 21.62
C MET A 196 -3.95 8.49 22.85
N ARG A 197 -2.68 8.20 23.22
CA ARG A 197 -2.34 7.46 24.47
C ARG A 197 -2.43 8.32 25.71
N ASN A 198 -2.37 9.65 25.57
CA ASN A 198 -2.44 10.59 26.69
C ASN A 198 -3.86 11.05 27.02
N CYS A 199 -4.88 10.51 26.36
CA CYS A 199 -6.29 10.82 26.59
C CYS A 199 -7.07 9.69 27.31
N GLN A 200 -6.38 8.82 28.08
CA GLN A 200 -7.03 7.83 28.97
C GLN A 200 -6.72 8.14 30.42
#